data_00e7248fbc6aa386f23ce7fd8fc051b3
#
_entry.id   00e7248fbc6aa386f23ce7fd8fc051b3
#
_cell.length_a   1.000
_cell.length_b   1.000
_cell.length_c   1.000
_cell.angle_alpha   90.00
_cell.angle_beta   90.00
_cell.angle_gamma   90.00
#
_symmetry.space_group_name_H-M   'P 1'
#
loop_
_entity.id
_entity.type
_entity.pdbx_description
1 polymer ?
#
loop_
_entity_poly.entity_id
_entity_poly.type
_entity_poly.pdbx_seq_one_letter_code
_entity_poly.pdbx_strand_id
1 'polypeptide(L)'
;MTGSVGKIYSEAIFELAAEQSCAGQVFEELEALKKIWTDNPGIAKLLSAPTLSVSEKLKVTEKTFKGRVSEMVYNFLCVITEKGRAGALVEIADSYKEKWYQTENIAEVTVTTSAPLSAELREKLVKKLETAYKKKVILEEKTDSSLIGCIVVKCGNEMLDGSVKNRLDSIQKQIKGIIA
;
A
#
# COMPACT_ATOMS: atom_id res chain seq x y z
N MET A 1 -6.12 18.39 2.79
CA MET A 1 -5.38 18.49 4.08
C MET A 1 -5.26 17.17 4.84
N THR A 2 -5.78 16.05 4.34
CA THR A 2 -5.75 14.72 4.98
C THR A 2 -4.36 14.06 4.93
N GLY A 3 -3.60 14.21 3.86
CA GLY A 3 -2.30 13.54 3.70
C GLY A 3 -1.19 13.87 4.72
N SER A 4 -1.33 14.93 5.50
CA SER A 4 -0.34 15.26 6.54
C SER A 4 -0.56 14.46 7.84
N VAL A 5 -1.81 14.09 8.12
CA VAL A 5 -2.17 13.36 9.34
C VAL A 5 -1.71 11.91 9.25
N GLY A 6 -2.01 11.25 8.14
CA GLY A 6 -1.55 9.88 7.89
C GLY A 6 -0.04 9.74 8.05
N LYS A 7 0.73 10.66 7.49
CA LYS A 7 2.20 10.67 7.58
C LYS A 7 2.71 10.84 9.00
N ILE A 8 2.18 11.81 9.76
CA ILE A 8 2.64 12.08 11.14
C ILE A 8 2.43 10.85 12.03
N TYR A 9 1.25 10.23 11.97
CA TYR A 9 0.95 9.06 12.79
C TYR A 9 1.71 7.81 12.34
N SER A 10 1.89 7.63 11.04
CA SER A 10 2.68 6.52 10.50
C SER A 10 4.16 6.64 10.86
N GLU A 11 4.71 7.85 10.86
CA GLU A 11 6.09 8.11 11.31
C GLU A 11 6.26 7.78 12.78
N ALA A 12 5.37 8.26 13.64
CA ALA A 12 5.46 8.02 15.09
C ALA A 12 5.39 6.53 15.43
N ILE A 13 4.43 5.78 14.86
CA ILE A 13 4.34 4.34 15.12
C ILE A 13 5.49 3.57 14.50
N PHE A 14 6.02 4.01 13.34
CA PHE A 14 7.17 3.37 12.69
C PHE A 14 8.44 3.51 13.52
N GLU A 15 8.71 4.69 14.07
CA GLU A 15 9.86 4.92 14.93
C GLU A 15 9.81 4.04 16.18
N LEU A 16 8.66 3.98 16.86
CA LEU A 16 8.45 3.11 18.01
C LEU A 16 8.63 1.62 17.64
N ALA A 17 8.09 1.20 16.51
CA ALA A 17 8.21 -0.18 16.03
C ALA A 17 9.65 -0.54 15.64
N ALA A 18 10.40 0.41 15.09
CA ALA A 18 11.81 0.23 14.76
C ALA A 18 12.68 0.11 16.04
N GLU A 19 12.43 0.95 17.07
CA GLU A 19 13.11 0.86 18.36
C GLU A 19 12.90 -0.51 19.04
N GLN A 20 11.72 -1.08 18.90
CA GLN A 20 11.39 -2.39 19.47
C GLN A 20 11.68 -3.56 18.50
N SER A 21 12.25 -3.30 17.32
CA SER A 21 12.56 -4.31 16.30
C SER A 21 11.33 -5.15 15.87
N CYS A 22 10.13 -4.57 15.91
CA CYS A 22 8.87 -5.23 15.57
C CYS A 22 8.15 -4.59 14.38
N ALA A 23 8.85 -3.78 13.57
CA ALA A 23 8.26 -3.02 12.46
C ALA A 23 7.53 -3.90 11.43
N GLY A 24 8.03 -5.11 11.15
CA GLY A 24 7.38 -6.07 10.27
C GLY A 24 6.07 -6.61 10.85
N GLN A 25 6.04 -6.93 12.14
CA GLN A 25 4.81 -7.37 12.82
C GLN A 25 3.73 -6.28 12.80
N VAL A 26 4.12 -5.04 13.11
CA VAL A 26 3.21 -3.88 13.08
C VAL A 26 2.68 -3.65 11.66
N PHE A 27 3.51 -3.85 10.63
CA PHE A 27 3.08 -3.77 9.24
C PHE A 27 1.97 -4.78 8.93
N GLU A 28 2.16 -6.06 9.29
CA GLU A 28 1.16 -7.12 9.06
C GLU A 28 -0.16 -6.82 9.78
N GLU A 29 -0.08 -6.36 11.03
CA GLU A 29 -1.25 -6.01 11.83
C GLU A 29 -2.00 -4.79 11.26
N LEU A 30 -1.29 -3.75 10.79
CA LEU A 30 -1.90 -2.58 10.15
C LEU A 30 -2.56 -2.93 8.81
N GLU A 31 -1.96 -3.81 8.01
CA GLU A 31 -2.59 -4.29 6.77
C GLU A 31 -3.84 -5.12 7.04
N ALA A 32 -3.85 -5.95 8.09
CA ALA A 32 -5.04 -6.68 8.52
C ALA A 32 -6.15 -5.71 9.00
N LEU A 33 -5.79 -4.71 9.79
CA LEU A 33 -6.72 -3.67 10.23
C LEU A 33 -7.28 -2.85 9.07
N LYS A 34 -6.46 -2.49 8.10
CA LYS A 34 -6.88 -1.79 6.88
C LYS A 34 -7.95 -2.56 6.12
N LYS A 35 -7.80 -3.89 5.98
CA LYS A 35 -8.84 -4.74 5.38
C LYS A 35 -10.15 -4.68 6.17
N ILE A 36 -10.07 -4.81 7.51
CA ILE A 36 -11.25 -4.72 8.37
C ILE A 36 -11.96 -3.37 8.20
N TRP A 37 -11.21 -2.25 8.13
CA TRP A 37 -11.78 -0.91 7.93
C TRP A 37 -12.41 -0.73 6.56
N THR A 38 -11.81 -1.32 5.52
CA THR A 38 -12.33 -1.28 4.15
C THR A 38 -13.60 -2.11 4.00
N ASP A 39 -13.61 -3.31 4.58
CA ASP A 39 -14.76 -4.22 4.51
C ASP A 39 -15.93 -3.74 5.40
N ASN A 40 -15.62 -2.98 6.47
CA ASN A 40 -16.61 -2.52 7.44
C ASN A 40 -16.53 -0.99 7.64
N PRO A 41 -16.96 -0.18 6.69
CA PRO A 41 -16.90 1.29 6.80
C PRO A 41 -17.72 1.85 7.98
N GLY A 42 -18.63 1.04 8.54
CA GLY A 42 -19.36 1.36 9.76
C GLY A 42 -18.48 1.53 10.99
N ILE A 43 -17.37 0.78 11.08
CA ILE A 43 -16.42 0.88 12.20
C ILE A 43 -15.74 2.26 12.21
N ALA A 44 -15.24 2.69 11.04
CA ALA A 44 -14.62 4.00 10.90
C ALA A 44 -15.60 5.14 11.25
N LYS A 45 -16.86 5.03 10.79
CA LYS A 45 -17.90 6.01 11.10
C LYS A 45 -18.25 6.02 12.57
N LEU A 46 -18.40 4.86 13.21
CA LEU A 46 -18.71 4.73 14.63
C LEU A 46 -17.64 5.37 15.51
N LEU A 47 -16.38 5.02 15.27
CA LEU A 47 -15.24 5.51 16.06
C LEU A 47 -14.95 7.00 15.80
N SER A 48 -15.37 7.54 14.65
CA SER A 48 -15.23 8.96 14.31
C SER A 48 -16.46 9.79 14.67
N ALA A 49 -17.57 9.15 15.04
CA ALA A 49 -18.83 9.85 15.31
C ALA A 49 -18.71 10.82 16.48
N PRO A 50 -19.14 12.09 16.35
CA PRO A 50 -19.08 13.06 17.45
C PRO A 50 -20.16 12.79 18.54
N THR A 51 -21.14 11.94 18.24
CA THR A 51 -22.26 11.60 19.14
C THR A 51 -21.85 10.65 20.26
N LEU A 52 -20.77 9.87 20.09
CA LEU A 52 -20.27 8.96 21.11
C LEU A 52 -19.18 9.64 21.96
N SER A 53 -19.23 9.41 23.25
CA SER A 53 -18.17 9.85 24.16
C SER A 53 -16.87 9.09 23.89
N VAL A 54 -15.73 9.71 24.20
CA VAL A 54 -14.40 9.07 24.03
C VAL A 54 -14.34 7.75 24.80
N SER A 55 -14.92 7.71 26.02
CA SER A 55 -14.94 6.51 26.85
C SER A 55 -15.72 5.34 26.22
N GLU A 56 -16.83 5.62 25.53
CA GLU A 56 -17.59 4.60 24.82
C GLU A 56 -16.83 4.06 23.60
N LYS A 57 -16.19 4.94 22.84
CA LYS A 57 -15.34 4.56 21.72
C LYS A 57 -14.18 3.67 22.15
N LEU A 58 -13.50 4.04 23.25
CA LEU A 58 -12.40 3.24 23.80
C LEU A 58 -12.89 1.87 24.28
N LYS A 59 -14.05 1.78 24.94
CA LYS A 59 -14.65 0.49 25.31
C LYS A 59 -14.94 -0.41 24.10
N VAL A 60 -15.41 0.18 22.99
CA VAL A 60 -15.62 -0.58 21.73
C VAL A 60 -14.28 -1.05 21.18
N THR A 61 -13.28 -0.18 21.12
CA THR A 61 -11.92 -0.53 20.67
C THR A 61 -11.32 -1.64 21.53
N GLU A 62 -11.47 -1.54 22.87
CA GLU A 62 -10.99 -2.56 23.79
C GLU A 62 -11.64 -3.92 23.56
N LYS A 63 -12.98 -3.97 23.50
CA LYS A 63 -13.72 -5.22 23.28
C LYS A 63 -13.42 -5.88 21.96
N THR A 64 -13.08 -5.09 20.93
CA THR A 64 -12.90 -5.58 19.57
C THR A 64 -11.46 -6.01 19.29
N PHE A 65 -10.47 -5.26 19.77
CA PHE A 65 -9.09 -5.42 19.36
C PHE A 65 -8.13 -5.86 20.46
N LYS A 66 -8.46 -5.67 21.74
CA LYS A 66 -7.60 -6.11 22.85
C LYS A 66 -7.36 -7.62 22.83
N GLY A 67 -6.09 -8.02 22.82
CA GLY A 67 -5.67 -9.42 22.73
C GLY A 67 -5.72 -10.03 21.32
N ARG A 68 -6.10 -9.25 20.30
CA ARG A 68 -6.10 -9.68 18.89
C ARG A 68 -4.98 -9.04 18.08
N VAL A 69 -4.46 -7.94 18.56
CA VAL A 69 -3.32 -7.21 18.00
C VAL A 69 -2.27 -7.02 19.08
N SER A 70 -1.06 -6.67 18.71
CA SER A 70 0.01 -6.36 19.66
C SER A 70 -0.37 -5.18 20.57
N GLU A 71 0.25 -5.09 21.71
CA GLU A 71 0.00 -4.02 22.67
C GLU A 71 0.31 -2.64 22.06
N MET A 72 1.36 -2.57 21.23
CA MET A 72 1.73 -1.34 20.53
C MET A 72 0.62 -0.89 19.57
N VAL A 73 0.11 -1.77 18.72
CA VAL A 73 -0.96 -1.44 17.77
C VAL A 73 -2.27 -1.16 18.50
N TYR A 74 -2.56 -1.88 19.59
CA TYR A 74 -3.73 -1.59 20.43
C TYR A 74 -3.66 -0.19 21.04
N ASN A 75 -2.54 0.18 21.65
CA ASN A 75 -2.32 1.52 22.22
C ASN A 75 -2.42 2.61 21.14
N PHE A 76 -1.87 2.34 19.96
CA PHE A 76 -2.00 3.23 18.81
C PHE A 76 -3.46 3.41 18.38
N LEU A 77 -4.26 2.33 18.32
CA LEU A 77 -5.70 2.41 18.03
C LEU A 77 -6.44 3.26 19.07
N CYS A 78 -6.09 3.13 20.34
CA CYS A 78 -6.67 3.95 21.41
C CYS A 78 -6.36 5.43 21.18
N VAL A 79 -5.12 5.78 20.85
CA VAL A 79 -4.69 7.17 20.60
C VAL A 79 -5.44 7.78 19.40
N ILE A 80 -5.50 7.09 18.27
CA ILE A 80 -6.22 7.63 17.09
C ILE A 80 -7.73 7.72 17.33
N THR A 81 -8.30 6.82 18.14
CA THR A 81 -9.72 6.85 18.53
C THR A 81 -10.00 8.02 19.44
N GLU A 82 -9.16 8.26 20.47
CA GLU A 82 -9.26 9.40 21.40
C GLU A 82 -9.18 10.74 20.66
N LYS A 83 -8.28 10.83 19.68
CA LYS A 83 -8.12 12.02 18.85
C LYS A 83 -9.21 12.15 17.76
N GLY A 84 -10.16 11.23 17.70
CA GLY A 84 -11.23 11.24 16.69
C GLY A 84 -10.75 11.00 15.26
N ARG A 85 -9.60 10.35 15.10
CA ARG A 85 -8.92 10.13 13.81
C ARG A 85 -8.92 8.67 13.34
N ALA A 86 -9.76 7.83 13.93
CA ALA A 86 -9.92 6.42 13.55
C ALA A 86 -10.27 6.24 12.05
N GLY A 87 -10.92 7.22 11.42
CA GLY A 87 -11.19 7.22 9.97
C GLY A 87 -9.93 7.34 9.10
N ALA A 88 -8.83 7.86 9.64
CA ALA A 88 -7.57 7.99 8.91
C ALA A 88 -6.70 6.71 8.93
N LEU A 89 -7.17 5.62 9.55
CA LEU A 89 -6.38 4.39 9.70
C LEU A 89 -5.89 3.83 8.36
N VAL A 90 -6.70 3.89 7.32
CA VAL A 90 -6.32 3.42 5.97
C VAL A 90 -5.14 4.24 5.43
N GLU A 91 -5.21 5.57 5.53
CA GLU A 91 -4.11 6.45 5.10
C GLU A 91 -2.84 6.25 5.93
N ILE A 92 -3.00 5.98 7.23
CA ILE A 92 -1.88 5.70 8.14
C ILE A 92 -1.20 4.38 7.74
N ALA A 93 -1.99 3.33 7.48
CA ALA A 93 -1.47 2.03 7.06
C ALA A 93 -0.75 2.12 5.70
N ASP A 94 -1.29 2.87 4.74
CA ASP A 94 -0.65 3.11 3.45
C ASP A 94 0.68 3.85 3.60
N SER A 95 0.71 4.92 4.40
CA SER A 95 1.93 5.68 4.68
C SER A 95 2.98 4.84 5.44
N TYR A 96 2.54 3.97 6.35
CA TYR A 96 3.41 3.03 7.06
C TYR A 96 4.02 2.01 6.10
N LYS A 97 3.21 1.44 5.19
CA LYS A 97 3.65 0.51 4.14
C LYS A 97 4.73 1.14 3.27
N GLU A 98 4.52 2.38 2.81
CA GLU A 98 5.51 3.10 1.99
C GLU A 98 6.85 3.22 2.74
N LYS A 99 6.82 3.62 4.01
CA LYS A 99 8.01 3.79 4.84
C LYS A 99 8.70 2.45 5.13
N TRP A 100 7.94 1.41 5.46
CA TRP A 100 8.44 0.05 5.65
C TRP A 100 9.15 -0.48 4.39
N TYR A 101 8.54 -0.32 3.23
CA TYR A 101 9.13 -0.75 1.96
C TYR A 101 10.42 0.01 1.63
N GLN A 102 10.48 1.31 1.94
CA GLN A 102 11.70 2.09 1.77
C GLN A 102 12.83 1.59 2.68
N THR A 103 12.53 1.30 3.94
CA THR A 103 13.52 0.85 4.95
C THR A 103 14.03 -0.56 4.63
N GLU A 104 13.15 -1.47 4.25
CA GLU A 104 13.49 -2.85 3.88
C GLU A 104 14.05 -2.98 2.45
N ASN A 105 14.20 -1.86 1.76
CA ASN A 105 14.66 -1.83 0.37
C ASN A 105 13.79 -2.70 -0.55
N ILE A 106 12.47 -2.64 -0.37
CA ILE A 106 11.45 -3.36 -1.15
C ILE A 106 10.90 -2.43 -2.22
N ALA A 107 10.74 -2.93 -3.44
CA ALA A 107 10.02 -2.28 -4.52
C ALA A 107 8.70 -3.01 -4.78
N GLU A 108 7.59 -2.31 -4.63
CA GLU A 108 6.29 -2.81 -5.07
C GLU A 108 6.12 -2.52 -6.56
N VAL A 109 5.94 -3.58 -7.33
CA VAL A 109 5.82 -3.49 -8.78
C VAL A 109 4.49 -4.08 -9.20
N THR A 110 3.61 -3.24 -9.75
CA THR A 110 2.36 -3.68 -10.37
C THR A 110 2.64 -4.05 -11.82
N VAL A 111 2.31 -5.27 -12.19
CA VAL A 111 2.43 -5.78 -13.57
C VAL A 111 1.05 -6.04 -14.12
N THR A 112 0.68 -5.31 -15.18
CA THR A 112 -0.58 -5.52 -15.88
C THR A 112 -0.34 -6.27 -17.20
N THR A 113 -1.04 -7.38 -17.37
CA THR A 113 -0.92 -8.26 -18.55
C THR A 113 -2.28 -8.58 -19.13
N SER A 114 -2.32 -8.95 -20.41
CA SER A 114 -3.56 -9.38 -21.10
C SER A 114 -4.07 -10.75 -20.65
N ALA A 115 -3.18 -11.59 -20.12
CA ALA A 115 -3.50 -12.93 -19.59
C ALA A 115 -2.63 -13.20 -18.35
N PRO A 116 -3.07 -14.09 -17.44
CA PRO A 116 -2.29 -14.45 -16.27
C PRO A 116 -0.88 -14.93 -16.63
N LEU A 117 0.11 -14.49 -15.84
CA LEU A 117 1.50 -14.93 -16.05
C LEU A 117 1.68 -16.39 -15.60
N SER A 118 2.45 -17.15 -16.36
CA SER A 118 2.90 -18.46 -15.89
C SER A 118 3.89 -18.30 -14.75
N ALA A 119 3.97 -19.30 -13.85
CA ALA A 119 4.88 -19.29 -12.72
C ALA A 119 6.33 -19.03 -13.14
N GLU A 120 6.78 -19.66 -14.26
CA GLU A 120 8.13 -19.46 -14.79
C GLU A 120 8.38 -18.04 -15.28
N LEU A 121 7.41 -17.42 -15.94
CA LEU A 121 7.53 -16.03 -16.42
C LEU A 121 7.53 -15.05 -15.26
N ARG A 122 6.72 -15.32 -14.24
CA ARG A 122 6.70 -14.54 -12.99
C ARG A 122 8.07 -14.54 -12.32
N GLU A 123 8.66 -15.71 -12.09
CA GLU A 123 9.99 -15.80 -11.46
C GLU A 123 11.08 -15.09 -12.29
N LYS A 124 11.08 -15.29 -13.61
CA LYS A 124 12.02 -14.60 -14.49
C LYS A 124 11.87 -13.08 -14.45
N LEU A 125 10.61 -12.61 -14.38
CA LEU A 125 10.31 -11.19 -14.32
C LEU A 125 10.78 -10.60 -12.97
N VAL A 126 10.47 -11.25 -11.85
CA VAL A 126 10.92 -10.83 -10.52
C VAL A 126 12.44 -10.72 -10.48
N LYS A 127 13.18 -11.75 -10.90
CA LYS A 127 14.67 -11.73 -10.92
C LYS A 127 15.23 -10.58 -11.77
N LYS A 128 14.62 -10.31 -12.92
CA LYS A 128 15.06 -9.18 -13.78
C LYS A 128 14.78 -7.83 -13.10
N LEU A 129 13.62 -7.67 -12.47
CA LEU A 129 13.27 -6.44 -11.77
C LEU A 129 14.14 -6.23 -10.52
N GLU A 130 14.42 -7.28 -9.76
CA GLU A 130 15.34 -7.22 -8.62
C GLU A 130 16.74 -6.80 -9.04
N THR A 131 17.23 -7.32 -10.18
CA THR A 131 18.53 -6.94 -10.74
C THR A 131 18.53 -5.47 -11.20
N ALA A 132 17.45 -5.03 -11.85
CA ALA A 132 17.33 -3.67 -12.37
C ALA A 132 17.20 -2.62 -11.27
N TYR A 133 16.36 -2.88 -10.27
CA TYR A 133 16.09 -1.95 -9.18
C TYR A 133 17.03 -2.12 -7.98
N LYS A 134 17.80 -3.21 -7.92
CA LYS A 134 18.67 -3.58 -6.77
C LYS A 134 17.90 -3.62 -5.45
N LYS A 135 16.65 -4.03 -5.50
CA LYS A 135 15.69 -4.12 -4.39
C LYS A 135 14.98 -5.45 -4.41
N LYS A 136 14.49 -5.90 -3.26
CA LYS A 136 13.50 -7.00 -3.23
C LYS A 136 12.24 -6.54 -3.94
N VAL A 137 11.67 -7.39 -4.80
CA VAL A 137 10.48 -7.04 -5.59
C VAL A 137 9.26 -7.80 -5.07
N ILE A 138 8.22 -7.06 -4.68
CA ILE A 138 6.89 -7.61 -4.46
C ILE A 138 6.07 -7.31 -5.71
N LEU A 139 5.64 -8.38 -6.41
CA LEU A 139 4.94 -8.29 -7.67
C LEU A 139 3.43 -8.41 -7.44
N GLU A 140 2.69 -7.36 -7.77
CA GLU A 140 1.24 -7.34 -7.84
C GLU A 140 0.80 -7.56 -9.29
N GLU A 141 0.04 -8.62 -9.54
CA GLU A 141 -0.44 -8.94 -10.89
C GLU A 141 -1.85 -8.39 -11.10
N LYS A 142 -2.04 -7.68 -12.20
CA LYS A 142 -3.36 -7.25 -12.69
C LYS A 142 -3.57 -7.78 -14.10
N THR A 143 -4.77 -8.23 -14.38
CA THR A 143 -5.15 -8.68 -15.72
C THR A 143 -6.07 -7.66 -16.35
N ASP A 144 -5.70 -7.19 -17.55
CA ASP A 144 -6.51 -6.28 -18.36
C ASP A 144 -6.57 -6.81 -19.79
N SER A 145 -7.72 -7.35 -20.17
CA SER A 145 -7.97 -7.91 -21.49
C SER A 145 -7.96 -6.88 -22.62
N SER A 146 -7.99 -5.58 -22.30
CA SER A 146 -7.88 -4.51 -23.31
C SER A 146 -6.45 -4.34 -23.83
N LEU A 147 -5.46 -4.89 -23.11
CA LEU A 147 -4.07 -4.89 -23.53
C LEU A 147 -3.83 -5.96 -24.60
N ILE A 148 -3.36 -5.56 -25.76
CA ILE A 148 -3.06 -6.47 -26.85
C ILE A 148 -1.58 -6.88 -26.80
N GLY A 149 -1.31 -8.05 -26.19
CA GLY A 149 0.02 -8.68 -26.24
C GLY A 149 1.14 -7.93 -25.53
N CYS A 150 0.84 -7.15 -24.50
CA CYS A 150 1.81 -6.30 -23.84
C CYS A 150 1.83 -6.48 -22.31
N ILE A 151 2.96 -6.09 -21.74
CA ILE A 151 3.17 -6.01 -20.31
C ILE A 151 3.39 -4.54 -19.94
N VAL A 152 2.57 -4.06 -19.02
CA VAL A 152 2.77 -2.74 -18.39
C VAL A 152 3.31 -2.98 -16.99
N VAL A 153 4.48 -2.42 -16.71
CA VAL A 153 5.16 -2.55 -15.42
C VAL A 153 5.18 -1.17 -14.76
N LYS A 154 4.59 -1.05 -13.60
CA LYS A 154 4.59 0.18 -12.80
C LYS A 154 5.32 -0.05 -11.49
N CYS A 155 6.34 0.77 -11.23
CA CYS A 155 7.10 0.78 -9.99
C CYS A 155 7.08 2.20 -9.39
N GLY A 156 6.28 2.40 -8.33
CA GLY A 156 6.08 3.74 -7.78
C GLY A 156 5.56 4.73 -8.83
N ASN A 157 6.34 5.78 -9.12
CA ASN A 157 6.01 6.79 -10.14
C ASN A 157 6.56 6.45 -11.54
N GLU A 158 7.39 5.41 -11.66
CA GLU A 158 7.93 4.96 -12.93
C GLU A 158 6.98 3.96 -13.60
N MET A 159 6.70 4.18 -14.88
CA MET A 159 5.86 3.30 -15.68
C MET A 159 6.62 2.88 -16.93
N LEU A 160 6.91 1.59 -17.03
CA LEU A 160 7.46 0.97 -18.23
C LEU A 160 6.31 0.35 -19.02
N ASP A 161 5.85 1.06 -20.01
CA ASP A 161 4.80 0.58 -20.91
C ASP A 161 5.44 -0.05 -22.15
N GLY A 162 5.50 -1.38 -22.16
CA GLY A 162 5.96 -2.18 -23.28
C GLY A 162 4.89 -2.43 -24.36
N SER A 163 3.81 -1.65 -24.37
CA SER A 163 2.69 -1.87 -25.27
C SER A 163 3.05 -1.62 -26.74
N VAL A 164 2.46 -2.46 -27.61
CA VAL A 164 2.56 -2.28 -29.07
C VAL A 164 2.05 -0.89 -29.48
N LYS A 165 1.07 -0.35 -28.75
CA LYS A 165 0.53 1.00 -28.96
C LYS A 165 1.61 2.07 -28.77
N ASN A 166 2.37 2.03 -27.68
CA ASN A 166 3.45 2.99 -27.44
C ASN A 166 4.62 2.80 -28.43
N ARG A 167 4.89 1.57 -28.88
CA ARG A 167 5.84 1.31 -29.97
C ARG A 167 5.37 1.92 -31.29
N LEU A 168 4.09 1.75 -31.63
CA LEU A 168 3.51 2.34 -32.84
C LEU A 168 3.49 3.87 -32.77
N ASP A 169 3.11 4.46 -31.63
CA ASP A 169 3.13 5.91 -31.41
C ASP A 169 4.56 6.47 -31.49
N SER A 170 5.56 5.75 -30.98
CA SER A 170 6.96 6.12 -31.09
C SER A 170 7.46 6.09 -32.53
N ILE A 171 7.13 5.04 -33.28
CA ILE A 171 7.45 4.91 -34.71
C ILE A 171 6.75 6.03 -35.50
N GLN A 172 5.48 6.30 -35.22
CA GLN A 172 4.72 7.38 -35.89
C GLN A 172 5.33 8.76 -35.63
N LYS A 173 5.80 9.03 -34.40
CA LYS A 173 6.52 10.26 -34.07
C LYS A 173 7.86 10.38 -34.81
N GLN A 174 8.62 9.28 -34.89
CA GLN A 174 9.88 9.25 -35.62
C GLN A 174 9.67 9.51 -37.11
N ILE A 175 8.66 8.90 -37.74
CA ILE A 175 8.33 9.11 -39.15
C ILE A 175 7.89 10.57 -39.40
N LYS A 176 7.05 11.14 -38.51
CA LYS A 176 6.65 12.55 -38.63
C LYS A 176 7.80 13.53 -38.45
N GLY A 177 8.81 13.19 -37.62
CA GLY A 177 10.01 14.01 -37.43
C GLY A 177 11.04 13.93 -38.58
N ILE A 178 10.90 12.94 -39.48
CA ILE A 178 11.76 12.80 -40.66
C ILE A 178 11.15 13.51 -41.91
N ILE A 179 9.83 13.75 -41.88
CA ILE A 179 9.09 14.36 -43.02
C ILE A 179 8.92 15.87 -42.82
N ALA A 180 9.31 16.44 -41.66
CA ALA A 180 9.34 17.89 -41.39
C ALA A 180 10.76 18.43 -41.46
#